data_e9f818369d574d908ad5b848aa78e89a
#
_entry.id   e9f818369d574d908ad5b848aa78e89a
#
_cell.length_a   1.000
_cell.length_b   1.000
_cell.length_c   1.000
_cell.angle_alpha   90.00
_cell.angle_beta   90.00
_cell.angle_gamma   90.00
#
_symmetry.space_group_name_H-M   'P 1'
#
loop_
_entity.id
_entity.type
_entity.pdbx_description
1 polymer ?
#
loop_
_entity_poly.entity_id
_entity_poly.type
_entity_poly.pdbx_seq_one_letter_code
_entity_poly.pdbx_strand_id
1 'polypeptide(L)'
;NKLLAAFDEKSSLHAERDLESLGIHILKENRVIDYDGLNVAMSDGKIIRSRKLIWAAGITVKKIDGLPETIYSRSGRINVDGYNQVIGLEDVYAIGDCAIMVTDDKPNGDPQVAQVAMQQAVTLAKNLKAMIKGTTLKTFHYHDKGIMATIGRKKAVAEVFGVKFGGFFAWLTWLFVHLMSILGTKNKLMIFINWTVAYFTRDQSLRLIIKAKENKSN
;
A
#
# COMPACT_ATOMS: atom_id res chain seq x y z
N ASN A 1 -8.43 18.54 4.76
CA ASN A 1 -7.98 17.51 3.82
C ASN A 1 -6.57 17.82 3.32
N LYS A 2 -5.63 16.89 3.53
CA LYS A 2 -4.23 17.02 3.11
C LYS A 2 -3.83 15.87 2.19
N LEU A 3 -2.82 16.06 1.37
CA LEU A 3 -2.17 14.97 0.64
C LEU A 3 -1.47 14.03 1.61
N LEU A 4 -1.31 12.75 1.23
CA LEU A 4 -0.61 11.76 2.03
C LEU A 4 -1.13 11.73 3.48
N ALA A 5 -2.42 11.42 3.66
CA ALA A 5 -3.14 11.55 4.93
C ALA A 5 -2.44 10.90 6.13
N ALA A 6 -1.66 9.81 5.90
CA ALA A 6 -0.90 9.11 6.93
C ALA A 6 0.40 9.81 7.36
N PHE A 7 0.86 10.82 6.59
CA PHE A 7 2.09 11.56 6.89
C PHE A 7 1.80 12.77 7.79
N ASP A 8 2.84 13.27 8.43
CA ASP A 8 2.81 14.55 9.14
C ASP A 8 2.48 15.72 8.19
N GLU A 9 1.99 16.81 8.75
CA GLU A 9 1.59 18.00 7.98
C GLU A 9 2.76 18.60 7.17
N LYS A 10 3.96 18.65 7.75
CA LYS A 10 5.15 19.18 7.06
C LYS A 10 5.53 18.34 5.84
N SER A 11 5.49 17.01 5.97
CA SER A 11 5.74 16.09 4.87
C SER A 11 4.67 16.20 3.78
N SER A 12 3.40 16.36 4.17
CA SER A 12 2.28 16.56 3.26
C SER A 12 2.43 17.87 2.46
N LEU A 13 2.77 18.98 3.13
CA LEU A 13 3.03 20.26 2.48
C LEU A 13 4.26 20.24 1.57
N HIS A 14 5.30 19.49 1.95
CA HIS A 14 6.47 19.29 1.09
C HIS A 14 6.09 18.55 -0.20
N ALA A 15 5.31 17.47 -0.07
CA ALA A 15 4.81 16.72 -1.21
C ALA A 15 3.93 17.58 -2.15
N GLU A 16 3.07 18.41 -1.59
CA GLU A 16 2.23 19.35 -2.34
C GLU A 16 3.07 20.31 -3.18
N ARG A 17 4.04 20.98 -2.57
CA ARG A 17 4.97 21.88 -3.28
C ARG A 17 5.74 21.18 -4.39
N ASP A 18 6.17 19.96 -4.14
CA ASP A 18 6.89 19.16 -5.12
C ASP A 18 6.01 18.82 -6.32
N LEU A 19 4.76 18.42 -6.11
CA LEU A 19 3.79 18.16 -7.18
C LEU A 19 3.47 19.42 -7.97
N GLU A 20 3.21 20.53 -7.31
CA GLU A 20 2.97 21.82 -7.96
C GLU A 20 4.17 22.27 -8.81
N SER A 21 5.41 22.05 -8.32
CA SER A 21 6.62 22.34 -9.09
C SER A 21 6.78 21.48 -10.35
N LEU A 22 6.07 20.35 -10.44
CA LEU A 22 5.96 19.50 -11.62
C LEU A 22 4.82 19.90 -12.55
N GLY A 23 4.09 20.98 -12.24
CA GLY A 23 2.95 21.46 -13.01
C GLY A 23 1.64 20.71 -12.75
N ILE A 24 1.55 19.96 -11.64
CA ILE A 24 0.34 19.22 -11.28
C ILE A 24 -0.60 20.14 -10.50
N HIS A 25 -1.84 20.25 -10.98
CA HIS A 25 -2.89 20.95 -10.27
C HIS A 25 -3.55 20.03 -9.25
N ILE A 26 -3.49 20.42 -7.98
CA ILE A 26 -4.03 19.65 -6.87
C ILE A 26 -5.42 20.18 -6.52
N LEU A 27 -6.43 19.33 -6.60
CA LEU A 27 -7.80 19.63 -6.19
C LEU A 27 -8.08 18.92 -4.88
N LYS A 28 -7.97 19.65 -3.77
CA LYS A 28 -8.32 19.15 -2.43
C LYS A 28 -9.82 19.31 -2.18
N GLU A 29 -10.36 18.47 -1.28
CA GLU A 29 -11.78 18.51 -0.85
C GLU A 29 -12.78 18.28 -1.98
N ASN A 30 -12.31 17.71 -3.07
CA ASN A 30 -13.11 17.43 -4.24
C ASN A 30 -13.04 15.96 -4.61
N ARG A 31 -14.15 15.39 -5.04
CA ARG A 31 -14.24 13.98 -5.43
C ARG A 31 -14.73 13.86 -6.86
N VAL A 32 -14.20 12.87 -7.56
CA VAL A 32 -14.77 12.44 -8.84
C VAL A 32 -16.07 11.70 -8.55
N ILE A 33 -17.15 12.13 -9.18
CA ILE A 33 -18.49 11.52 -9.06
C ILE A 33 -18.73 10.55 -10.20
N ASP A 34 -18.35 10.95 -11.43
CA ASP A 34 -18.64 10.19 -12.64
C ASP A 34 -17.59 10.45 -13.72
N TYR A 35 -17.49 9.52 -14.68
CA TYR A 35 -16.64 9.63 -15.85
C TYR A 35 -17.28 8.93 -17.05
N ASP A 36 -17.64 9.70 -18.06
CA ASP A 36 -18.30 9.24 -19.30
C ASP A 36 -17.31 8.84 -20.43
N GLY A 37 -16.01 8.81 -20.16
CA GLY A 37 -14.95 8.56 -21.16
C GLY A 37 -14.38 9.84 -21.79
N LEU A 38 -14.98 10.99 -21.54
CA LEU A 38 -14.55 12.30 -22.06
C LEU A 38 -14.57 13.40 -21.00
N ASN A 39 -15.51 13.35 -20.08
CA ASN A 39 -15.74 14.34 -19.04
C ASN A 39 -15.69 13.69 -17.66
N VAL A 40 -14.91 14.27 -16.77
CA VAL A 40 -14.84 13.89 -15.35
C VAL A 40 -15.75 14.86 -14.58
N ALA A 41 -16.83 14.35 -13.98
CA ALA A 41 -17.70 15.13 -13.12
C ALA A 41 -17.16 15.16 -11.69
N MET A 42 -17.07 16.37 -11.11
CA MET A 42 -16.54 16.61 -9.78
C MET A 42 -17.66 16.94 -8.79
N SER A 43 -17.41 16.71 -7.49
CA SER A 43 -18.41 16.94 -6.42
C SER A 43 -18.79 18.41 -6.23
N ASP A 44 -17.98 19.35 -6.70
CA ASP A 44 -18.26 20.79 -6.70
C ASP A 44 -19.05 21.26 -7.94
N GLY A 45 -19.47 20.34 -8.80
CA GLY A 45 -20.19 20.62 -10.04
C GLY A 45 -19.29 20.96 -11.24
N LYS A 46 -17.97 21.05 -11.07
CA LYS A 46 -17.04 21.25 -12.18
C LYS A 46 -16.96 20.01 -13.08
N ILE A 47 -16.76 20.27 -14.37
CA ILE A 47 -16.51 19.24 -15.37
C ILE A 47 -15.10 19.45 -15.92
N ILE A 48 -14.26 18.40 -15.83
CA ILE A 48 -12.92 18.41 -16.39
C ILE A 48 -12.92 17.52 -17.63
N ARG A 49 -12.67 18.11 -18.79
CA ARG A 49 -12.59 17.37 -20.05
C ARG A 49 -11.27 16.62 -20.14
N SER A 50 -11.32 15.28 -20.11
CA SER A 50 -10.15 14.42 -20.24
C SER A 50 -10.54 13.07 -20.82
N ARG A 51 -9.78 12.60 -21.82
CA ARG A 51 -9.89 11.24 -22.37
C ARG A 51 -9.12 10.20 -21.57
N LYS A 52 -8.38 10.62 -20.54
CA LYS A 52 -7.57 9.73 -19.71
C LYS A 52 -7.90 9.98 -18.25
N LEU A 53 -8.36 8.96 -17.57
CA LEU A 53 -8.56 8.94 -16.12
C LEU A 53 -7.73 7.81 -15.53
N ILE A 54 -6.91 8.12 -14.53
CA ILE A 54 -6.19 7.12 -13.74
C ILE A 54 -6.87 7.05 -12.38
N TRP A 55 -7.63 5.98 -12.16
CA TRP A 55 -8.31 5.75 -10.90
C TRP A 55 -7.37 5.01 -9.93
N ALA A 56 -6.88 5.71 -8.90
CA ALA A 56 -5.98 5.19 -7.89
C ALA A 56 -6.50 5.47 -6.46
N ALA A 57 -7.81 5.42 -6.27
CA ALA A 57 -8.51 5.87 -5.07
C ALA A 57 -8.64 4.78 -3.99
N GLY A 58 -7.64 3.92 -3.83
CA GLY A 58 -7.58 2.90 -2.79
C GLY A 58 -7.81 1.48 -3.29
N ILE A 59 -7.86 0.56 -2.35
CA ILE A 59 -8.03 -0.87 -2.58
C ILE A 59 -9.21 -1.39 -1.75
N THR A 60 -9.88 -2.41 -2.27
CA THR A 60 -10.90 -3.18 -1.54
C THR A 60 -10.53 -4.65 -1.54
N VAL A 61 -10.98 -5.38 -0.54
CA VAL A 61 -10.80 -6.83 -0.49
C VAL A 61 -11.93 -7.50 -1.26
N LYS A 62 -11.58 -8.37 -2.19
CA LYS A 62 -12.55 -9.23 -2.85
C LYS A 62 -12.99 -10.31 -1.86
N LYS A 63 -14.29 -10.44 -1.63
CA LYS A 63 -14.82 -11.52 -0.81
C LYS A 63 -14.52 -12.87 -1.44
N ILE A 64 -14.26 -13.85 -0.59
CA ILE A 64 -13.94 -15.22 -0.97
C ILE A 64 -15.26 -16.02 -0.93
N ASP A 65 -15.59 -16.66 -2.05
CA ASP A 65 -16.80 -17.47 -2.16
C ASP A 65 -16.75 -18.64 -1.17
N GLY A 66 -17.89 -18.93 -0.54
CA GLY A 66 -18.02 -20.00 0.45
C GLY A 66 -17.66 -19.62 1.88
N LEU A 67 -17.16 -18.41 2.13
CA LEU A 67 -16.96 -17.91 3.50
C LEU A 67 -18.18 -17.11 3.99
N PRO A 68 -18.52 -17.22 5.29
CA PRO A 68 -19.69 -16.51 5.85
C PRO A 68 -19.46 -14.99 5.85
N GLU A 69 -20.52 -14.24 5.57
CA GLU A 69 -20.48 -12.77 5.58
C GLU A 69 -20.08 -12.18 6.94
N THR A 70 -20.33 -12.91 8.03
CA THR A 70 -20.05 -12.48 9.41
C THR A 70 -18.57 -12.29 9.72
N ILE A 71 -17.67 -12.91 8.94
CA ILE A 71 -16.22 -12.75 9.15
C ILE A 71 -15.68 -11.42 8.60
N TYR A 72 -16.45 -10.72 7.76
CA TYR A 72 -16.00 -9.48 7.12
C TYR A 72 -16.35 -8.26 7.98
N SER A 73 -15.38 -7.37 8.09
CA SER A 73 -15.57 -6.05 8.67
C SER A 73 -16.35 -5.12 7.72
N ARG A 74 -16.74 -3.94 8.22
CA ARG A 74 -17.36 -2.89 7.38
C ARG A 74 -16.48 -2.44 6.20
N SER A 75 -15.15 -2.56 6.32
CA SER A 75 -14.21 -2.25 5.25
C SER A 75 -14.03 -3.39 4.23
N GLY A 76 -14.72 -4.52 4.43
CA GLY A 76 -14.58 -5.73 3.61
C GLY A 76 -13.37 -6.60 3.97
N ARG A 77 -12.57 -6.21 4.97
CA ARG A 77 -11.44 -7.01 5.45
C ARG A 77 -11.93 -8.12 6.38
N ILE A 78 -11.21 -9.23 6.42
CA ILE A 78 -11.50 -10.39 7.26
C ILE A 78 -11.07 -10.09 8.71
N ASN A 79 -11.99 -10.24 9.67
CA ASN A 79 -11.70 -10.07 11.08
C ASN A 79 -10.83 -11.22 11.60
N VAL A 80 -9.71 -10.89 12.22
CA VAL A 80 -8.79 -11.85 12.83
C VAL A 80 -8.50 -11.50 14.29
N ASP A 81 -8.17 -12.54 15.06
CA ASP A 81 -7.70 -12.39 16.43
C ASP A 81 -6.20 -12.02 16.52
N GLY A 82 -5.66 -11.95 17.74
CA GLY A 82 -4.25 -11.65 17.98
C GLY A 82 -3.24 -12.66 17.42
N TYR A 83 -3.69 -13.80 16.96
CA TYR A 83 -2.87 -14.85 16.35
C TYR A 83 -3.04 -14.95 14.83
N ASN A 84 -3.76 -14.00 14.24
CA ASN A 84 -4.16 -13.97 12.82
C ASN A 84 -5.17 -15.08 12.43
N GLN A 85 -5.81 -15.75 13.39
CA GLN A 85 -6.90 -16.70 13.11
C GLN A 85 -8.18 -15.92 12.78
N VAL A 86 -8.92 -16.38 11.80
CA VAL A 86 -10.21 -15.76 11.40
C VAL A 86 -11.23 -15.98 12.50
N ILE A 87 -11.84 -14.90 12.97
CA ILE A 87 -12.85 -14.96 14.03
C ILE A 87 -14.08 -15.71 13.51
N GLY A 88 -14.46 -16.80 14.20
CA GLY A 88 -15.60 -17.64 13.85
C GLY A 88 -15.26 -18.81 12.92
N LEU A 89 -13.99 -19.02 12.57
CA LEU A 89 -13.55 -20.19 11.81
C LEU A 89 -12.36 -20.88 12.51
N GLU A 90 -12.39 -22.21 12.58
CA GLU A 90 -11.27 -23.01 13.08
C GLU A 90 -10.25 -23.25 11.97
N ASP A 91 -8.96 -23.19 12.32
CA ASP A 91 -7.81 -23.49 11.45
C ASP A 91 -7.73 -22.63 10.16
N VAL A 92 -8.43 -21.51 10.13
CA VAL A 92 -8.38 -20.54 9.04
C VAL A 92 -7.66 -19.27 9.50
N TYR A 93 -6.67 -18.83 8.73
CA TYR A 93 -5.83 -17.66 9.06
C TYR A 93 -5.87 -16.67 7.91
N ALA A 94 -5.83 -15.37 8.24
CA ALA A 94 -5.73 -14.30 7.26
C ALA A 94 -4.66 -13.29 7.68
N ILE A 95 -3.86 -12.81 6.73
CA ILE A 95 -2.77 -11.85 6.94
C ILE A 95 -2.72 -10.82 5.81
N GLY A 96 -2.05 -9.70 6.05
CA GLY A 96 -1.86 -8.63 5.06
C GLY A 96 -3.11 -7.80 4.83
N ASP A 97 -3.23 -7.26 3.63
CA ASP A 97 -4.25 -6.26 3.29
C ASP A 97 -5.70 -6.78 3.42
N CYS A 98 -5.89 -8.10 3.28
CA CYS A 98 -7.21 -8.71 3.42
C CYS A 98 -7.65 -8.92 4.88
N ALA A 99 -6.74 -8.86 5.86
CA ALA A 99 -7.03 -9.10 7.27
C ALA A 99 -7.13 -7.80 8.06
N ILE A 100 -7.97 -7.78 9.09
CA ILE A 100 -8.05 -6.68 10.05
C ILE A 100 -8.07 -7.25 11.47
N MET A 101 -7.13 -6.81 12.28
CA MET A 101 -7.07 -7.08 13.72
C MET A 101 -7.48 -5.80 14.45
N VAL A 102 -8.67 -5.82 15.04
CA VAL A 102 -9.20 -4.70 15.82
C VAL A 102 -8.83 -4.94 17.29
N THR A 103 -8.25 -3.92 17.91
CA THR A 103 -7.93 -3.88 19.34
C THR A 103 -8.42 -2.56 19.93
N ASP A 104 -8.50 -2.43 21.26
CA ASP A 104 -8.99 -1.21 21.90
C ASP A 104 -8.15 0.02 21.56
N ASP A 105 -6.84 -0.17 21.42
CA ASP A 105 -5.89 0.87 21.01
C ASP A 105 -5.86 1.10 19.48
N LYS A 106 -6.39 0.17 18.68
CA LYS A 106 -6.42 0.23 17.22
C LYS A 106 -7.81 -0.13 16.67
N PRO A 107 -8.82 0.72 16.84
CA PRO A 107 -10.19 0.42 16.40
C PRO A 107 -10.33 0.29 14.87
N ASN A 108 -9.39 0.82 14.10
CA ASN A 108 -9.34 0.70 12.64
C ASN A 108 -8.33 -0.37 12.16
N GLY A 109 -7.75 -1.14 13.10
CA GLY A 109 -6.68 -2.11 12.83
C GLY A 109 -5.38 -1.48 12.34
N ASP A 110 -4.44 -2.33 11.95
CA ASP A 110 -3.18 -1.90 11.35
C ASP A 110 -3.37 -1.46 9.88
N PRO A 111 -2.50 -0.56 9.38
CA PRO A 111 -2.59 -0.07 8.01
C PRO A 111 -2.35 -1.18 6.96
N GLN A 112 -2.95 -1.03 5.78
CA GLN A 112 -2.76 -1.93 4.64
C GLN A 112 -1.43 -1.60 3.93
N VAL A 113 -0.34 -2.07 4.51
CA VAL A 113 1.02 -1.87 3.99
C VAL A 113 1.83 -3.16 4.05
N ALA A 114 2.76 -3.30 3.13
CA ALA A 114 3.61 -4.50 3.02
C ALA A 114 4.34 -4.86 4.33
N GLN A 115 4.71 -3.88 5.13
CA GLN A 115 5.37 -4.09 6.42
C GLN A 115 4.50 -4.89 7.40
N VAL A 116 3.20 -4.60 7.47
CA VAL A 116 2.24 -5.34 8.32
C VAL A 116 2.15 -6.77 7.84
N ALA A 117 1.92 -6.98 6.53
CA ALA A 117 1.81 -8.31 5.93
C ALA A 117 3.05 -9.18 6.19
N MET A 118 4.25 -8.61 6.01
CA MET A 118 5.52 -9.32 6.25
C MET A 118 5.71 -9.70 7.73
N GLN A 119 5.38 -8.82 8.65
CA GLN A 119 5.50 -9.09 10.10
C GLN A 119 4.44 -10.10 10.55
N GLN A 120 3.21 -10.01 10.06
CA GLN A 120 2.17 -11.01 10.30
C GLN A 120 2.59 -12.39 9.79
N ALA A 121 3.12 -12.49 8.56
CA ALA A 121 3.59 -13.75 8.00
C ALA A 121 4.68 -14.41 8.85
N VAL A 122 5.65 -13.63 9.35
CA VAL A 122 6.71 -14.13 10.22
C VAL A 122 6.14 -14.61 11.55
N THR A 123 5.21 -13.88 12.15
CA THR A 123 4.59 -14.25 13.43
C THR A 123 3.72 -15.49 13.27
N LEU A 124 2.88 -15.54 12.24
CA LEU A 124 2.03 -16.70 11.96
C LEU A 124 2.86 -17.95 11.70
N ALA A 125 3.93 -17.87 10.89
CA ALA A 125 4.81 -19.00 10.63
C ALA A 125 5.48 -19.56 11.91
N LYS A 126 5.84 -18.67 12.86
CA LYS A 126 6.35 -19.08 14.18
C LYS A 126 5.27 -19.75 15.03
N ASN A 127 4.04 -19.19 15.00
CA ASN A 127 2.91 -19.73 15.75
C ASN A 127 2.48 -21.11 15.22
N LEU A 128 2.42 -21.30 13.90
CA LEU A 128 2.13 -22.62 13.32
C LEU A 128 3.19 -23.68 13.73
N LYS A 129 4.46 -23.30 13.75
CA LYS A 129 5.51 -24.18 14.28
C LYS A 129 5.38 -24.46 15.78
N ALA A 130 4.94 -23.46 16.57
CA ALA A 130 4.70 -23.61 17.99
C ALA A 130 3.50 -24.53 18.26
N MET A 131 2.44 -24.44 17.48
CA MET A 131 1.28 -25.36 17.54
C MET A 131 1.70 -26.81 17.33
N ILE A 132 2.50 -27.10 16.28
CA ILE A 132 3.00 -28.45 16.01
C ILE A 132 3.84 -28.98 17.18
N LYS A 133 4.56 -28.10 17.88
CA LYS A 133 5.43 -28.46 19.02
C LYS A 133 4.73 -28.44 20.39
N GLY A 134 3.46 -28.02 20.44
CA GLY A 134 2.73 -27.83 21.71
C GLY A 134 3.32 -26.72 22.61
N THR A 135 3.93 -25.68 22.02
CA THR A 135 4.54 -24.57 22.75
C THR A 135 3.69 -23.29 22.67
N THR A 136 3.98 -22.30 23.51
CA THR A 136 3.20 -21.06 23.65
C THR A 136 3.20 -20.23 22.37
N LEU A 137 2.02 -19.78 21.96
CA LEU A 137 1.82 -18.86 20.84
C LEU A 137 2.14 -17.42 21.25
N LYS A 138 2.48 -16.59 20.28
CA LYS A 138 2.74 -15.16 20.45
C LYS A 138 1.71 -14.34 19.70
N THR A 139 1.11 -13.36 20.39
CA THR A 139 0.26 -12.37 19.74
C THR A 139 1.05 -11.50 18.78
N PHE A 140 0.40 -11.12 17.70
CA PHE A 140 0.98 -10.20 16.72
C PHE A 140 0.93 -8.77 17.26
N HIS A 141 2.05 -8.07 17.15
CA HIS A 141 2.15 -6.63 17.39
C HIS A 141 2.90 -5.99 16.22
N TYR A 142 2.27 -5.03 15.56
CA TYR A 142 2.91 -4.30 14.48
C TYR A 142 3.93 -3.30 15.00
N HIS A 143 5.15 -3.41 14.51
CA HIS A 143 6.22 -2.44 14.74
C HIS A 143 6.34 -1.54 13.51
N ASP A 144 5.91 -0.30 13.65
CA ASP A 144 6.03 0.70 12.59
C ASP A 144 7.49 1.10 12.40
N LYS A 145 7.99 0.92 11.18
CA LYS A 145 9.36 1.29 10.78
C LYS A 145 9.41 2.65 10.09
N GLY A 146 8.27 3.33 10.03
CA GLY A 146 8.09 4.57 9.32
C GLY A 146 7.49 4.40 7.92
N ILE A 147 7.19 5.52 7.31
CA ILE A 147 6.52 5.61 6.00
C ILE A 147 7.34 6.44 5.03
N MET A 148 7.27 6.09 3.76
CA MET A 148 7.94 6.82 2.69
C MET A 148 7.06 6.86 1.44
N ALA A 149 7.04 7.98 0.73
CA ALA A 149 6.34 8.11 -0.54
C ALA A 149 7.21 8.85 -1.57
N THR A 150 7.33 8.27 -2.76
CA THR A 150 7.93 8.96 -3.90
C THR A 150 6.92 9.91 -4.53
N ILE A 151 7.36 11.13 -4.84
CA ILE A 151 6.52 12.17 -5.46
C ILE A 151 6.83 12.29 -6.94
N GLY A 152 8.06 11.95 -7.29
CA GLY A 152 8.52 11.98 -8.66
C GLY A 152 9.96 11.54 -8.73
N ARG A 153 10.61 11.81 -9.86
CA ARG A 153 12.02 11.50 -10.03
C ARG A 153 12.86 12.38 -9.10
N LYS A 154 13.70 11.76 -8.26
CA LYS A 154 14.60 12.42 -7.27
C LYS A 154 13.83 13.18 -6.16
N LYS A 155 12.53 12.95 -6.00
CA LYS A 155 11.72 13.61 -4.99
C LYS A 155 10.91 12.55 -4.23
N ALA A 156 11.01 12.59 -2.91
CA ALA A 156 10.24 11.75 -1.99
C ALA A 156 10.06 12.48 -0.66
N VAL A 157 9.17 11.97 0.16
CA VAL A 157 9.06 12.29 1.59
C VAL A 157 9.26 11.03 2.39
N ALA A 158 9.93 11.15 3.53
CA ALA A 158 10.23 10.04 4.43
C ALA A 158 10.05 10.47 5.88
N GLU A 159 9.40 9.60 6.64
CA GLU A 159 9.25 9.68 8.08
C GLU A 159 9.71 8.35 8.66
N VAL A 160 10.96 8.27 9.09
CA VAL A 160 11.63 7.02 9.49
C VAL A 160 12.38 7.25 10.78
N PHE A 161 12.20 6.36 11.75
CA PHE A 161 12.86 6.45 13.07
C PHE A 161 12.70 7.81 13.77
N GLY A 162 11.53 8.45 13.60
CA GLY A 162 11.23 9.76 14.20
C GLY A 162 11.83 10.96 13.46
N VAL A 163 12.59 10.74 12.38
CA VAL A 163 13.15 11.80 11.53
C VAL A 163 12.27 12.00 10.30
N LYS A 164 11.97 13.26 9.96
CA LYS A 164 11.16 13.67 8.81
C LYS A 164 12.01 14.47 7.85
N PHE A 165 12.11 14.03 6.61
CA PHE A 165 12.90 14.70 5.58
C PHE A 165 12.31 14.44 4.19
N GLY A 166 12.70 15.28 3.22
CA GLY A 166 12.17 15.20 1.85
C GLY A 166 13.25 15.41 0.79
N GLY A 167 12.81 15.43 -0.47
CA GLY A 167 13.65 15.69 -1.63
C GLY A 167 14.54 14.51 -2.02
N PHE A 168 15.77 14.81 -2.50
CA PHE A 168 16.68 13.81 -3.03
C PHE A 168 17.13 12.76 -2.01
N PHE A 169 17.44 13.16 -0.79
CA PHE A 169 17.88 12.22 0.25
C PHE A 169 16.77 11.27 0.67
N ALA A 170 15.53 11.73 0.76
CA ALA A 170 14.38 10.86 1.01
C ALA A 170 14.20 9.86 -0.15
N TRP A 171 14.38 10.30 -1.38
CA TRP A 171 14.29 9.44 -2.55
C TRP A 171 15.41 8.39 -2.58
N LEU A 172 16.65 8.75 -2.24
CA LEU A 172 17.77 7.82 -2.13
C LEU A 172 17.53 6.78 -1.01
N THR A 173 17.04 7.23 0.15
CA THR A 173 16.65 6.35 1.26
C THR A 173 15.55 5.38 0.83
N TRP A 174 14.55 5.87 0.11
CA TRP A 174 13.48 5.04 -0.44
C TRP A 174 14.04 3.95 -1.37
N LEU A 175 14.93 4.32 -2.31
CA LEU A 175 15.59 3.35 -3.20
C LEU A 175 16.36 2.29 -2.41
N PHE A 176 17.14 2.70 -1.43
CA PHE A 176 17.96 1.81 -0.62
C PHE A 176 17.09 0.83 0.17
N VAL A 177 16.08 1.32 0.90
CA VAL A 177 15.18 0.47 1.69
C VAL A 177 14.43 -0.52 0.81
N HIS A 178 13.92 -0.09 -0.35
CA HIS A 178 13.23 -0.98 -1.27
C HIS A 178 14.15 -2.02 -1.90
N LEU A 179 15.37 -1.62 -2.28
CA LEU A 179 16.38 -2.56 -2.78
C LEU A 179 16.72 -3.62 -1.72
N MET A 180 16.90 -3.21 -0.46
CA MET A 180 17.21 -4.14 0.63
C MET A 180 16.06 -5.08 0.95
N SER A 181 14.81 -4.67 0.74
CA SER A 181 13.63 -5.51 0.97
C SER A 181 13.41 -6.61 -0.07
N ILE A 182 14.10 -6.53 -1.22
CA ILE A 182 13.98 -7.54 -2.29
C ILE A 182 14.67 -8.85 -1.86
N LEU A 183 14.00 -9.97 -2.10
CA LEU A 183 14.56 -11.28 -1.78
C LEU A 183 15.58 -11.72 -2.83
N GLY A 184 16.70 -12.27 -2.33
CA GLY A 184 17.76 -12.84 -3.14
C GLY A 184 18.77 -11.83 -3.68
N THR A 185 20.07 -12.14 -3.50
CA THR A 185 21.19 -11.27 -3.90
C THR A 185 21.21 -11.01 -5.41
N LYS A 186 20.91 -12.03 -6.22
CA LYS A 186 20.83 -11.91 -7.69
C LYS A 186 19.78 -10.87 -8.10
N ASN A 187 18.59 -10.93 -7.51
CA ASN A 187 17.51 -10.01 -7.81
C ASN A 187 17.84 -8.57 -7.41
N LYS A 188 18.46 -8.38 -6.23
CA LYS A 188 18.94 -7.06 -5.78
C LYS A 188 19.92 -6.47 -6.78
N LEU A 189 20.90 -7.26 -7.23
CA LEU A 189 21.92 -6.79 -8.16
C LEU A 189 21.30 -6.42 -9.52
N MET A 190 20.42 -7.26 -10.07
CA MET A 190 19.75 -6.95 -11.33
C MET A 190 18.91 -5.68 -11.25
N ILE A 191 18.15 -5.50 -10.18
CA ILE A 191 17.32 -4.31 -9.99
C ILE A 191 18.18 -3.09 -9.77
N PHE A 192 19.27 -3.19 -9.00
CA PHE A 192 20.22 -2.09 -8.83
C PHE A 192 20.84 -1.63 -10.17
N ILE A 193 21.27 -2.57 -11.01
CA ILE A 193 21.81 -2.27 -12.33
C ILE A 193 20.74 -1.61 -13.21
N ASN A 194 19.53 -2.18 -13.25
CA ASN A 194 18.42 -1.64 -14.05
C ASN A 194 18.05 -0.20 -13.60
N TRP A 195 17.98 0.04 -12.30
CA TRP A 195 17.71 1.38 -11.78
C TRP A 195 18.81 2.36 -12.11
N THR A 196 20.07 1.91 -12.02
CA THR A 196 21.22 2.74 -12.38
C THR A 196 21.21 3.11 -13.87
N VAL A 197 20.99 2.13 -14.74
CA VAL A 197 20.85 2.38 -16.18
C VAL A 197 19.70 3.35 -16.46
N ALA A 198 18.49 3.07 -15.93
CA ALA A 198 17.32 3.94 -16.13
C ALA A 198 17.52 5.36 -15.57
N TYR A 199 18.34 5.50 -14.52
CA TYR A 199 18.68 6.82 -13.98
C TYR A 199 19.49 7.66 -14.96
N PHE A 200 20.46 7.06 -15.66
CA PHE A 200 21.35 7.78 -16.61
C PHE A 200 20.76 7.88 -18.00
N THR A 201 20.17 6.80 -18.52
CA THR A 201 19.67 6.75 -19.91
C THR A 201 18.29 7.36 -20.08
N ARG A 202 17.51 7.50 -18.99
CA ARG A 202 16.08 7.84 -18.99
C ARG A 202 15.21 6.82 -19.77
N ASP A 203 15.81 5.72 -20.15
CA ASP A 203 15.11 4.65 -20.84
C ASP A 203 14.29 3.84 -19.84
N GLN A 204 12.99 3.69 -20.13
CA GLN A 204 12.13 2.84 -19.34
C GLN A 204 12.13 1.46 -19.97
N SER A 205 12.66 0.48 -19.27
CA SER A 205 12.55 -0.91 -19.72
C SER A 205 11.09 -1.22 -20.09
N LEU A 206 10.89 -1.76 -21.29
CA LEU A 206 9.58 -2.14 -21.80
C LEU A 206 8.86 -3.03 -20.78
N ARG A 207 7.74 -2.54 -20.26
CA ARG A 207 6.86 -3.33 -19.41
C ARG A 207 5.88 -4.07 -20.30
N LEU A 208 5.91 -5.39 -20.23
CA LEU A 208 4.93 -6.22 -20.89
C LEU A 208 3.57 -6.04 -20.18
N ILE A 209 2.61 -5.44 -20.88
CA ILE A 209 1.23 -5.35 -20.39
C ILE A 209 0.51 -6.62 -20.85
N ILE A 210 0.35 -7.56 -19.94
CA ILE A 210 -0.46 -8.76 -20.18
C ILE A 210 -1.92 -8.37 -19.96
N LYS A 211 -2.70 -8.26 -21.04
CA LYS A 211 -4.16 -8.16 -20.92
C LYS A 211 -4.71 -9.49 -20.43
N ALA A 212 -5.48 -9.46 -19.36
CA ALA A 212 -6.28 -10.62 -18.98
C ALA A 212 -7.20 -10.98 -20.14
N LYS A 213 -7.22 -12.26 -20.53
CA LYS A 213 -8.12 -12.75 -21.56
C LYS A 213 -9.54 -12.60 -21.03
N GLU A 214 -10.35 -11.73 -21.65
CA GLU A 214 -11.77 -11.69 -21.37
C GLU A 214 -12.36 -13.07 -21.69
N ASN A 215 -12.77 -13.80 -20.65
CA ASN A 215 -13.64 -14.95 -20.83
C ASN A 215 -14.96 -14.42 -21.38
N LYS A 216 -15.16 -14.51 -22.68
CA LYS A 216 -16.48 -14.39 -23.27
C LYS A 216 -17.29 -15.57 -22.72
N SER A 217 -18.11 -15.31 -21.70
CA SER A 217 -19.19 -16.20 -21.31
C SER A 217 -20.19 -16.22 -22.49
N ASN A 218 -20.28 -17.37 -23.17
CA ASN A 218 -21.40 -17.69 -24.05
C ASN A 218 -22.69 -17.72 -23.26
#